data_99444f1f8dd75a390a787be7fce5a52f
#
_entry.id   99444f1f8dd75a390a787be7fce5a52f
#
_cell.length_a   1.000
_cell.length_b   1.000
_cell.length_c   1.000
_cell.angle_alpha   90.00
_cell.angle_beta   90.00
_cell.angle_gamma   90.00
#
_symmetry.space_group_name_H-M   'P 1'
#
loop_
_entity.id
_entity.type
_entity.pdbx_description
1 polymer ?
#
loop_
_entity_poly.entity_id
_entity_poly.type
_entity_poly.pdbx_seq_one_letter_code
_entity_poly.pdbx_strand_id
1 'polypeptide(L)'
;LATEGAAAREAYWSKLVATLTYQRTGSEAKFAKSGFAGFAQDGAFARCLAQVQKRFAANVEVEPGVAMNQALTENLFVGLVCILNKLPLFIVGKPGTSKTLTMQVITSNLLGQQSPREFFRKFPAIHVVQYQCSPMSSSDAIQRQYEMACRYQAHAHDTLTCLLLDEVGLAEHSPDMPLKVLHSILVHPPIAIIGLSNWALDPAKMNRAVCIRRTEPSPLDIELTAA
;
A
#
# COMPACT_ATOMS: atom_id res chain seq x y z
N LEU A 1 -4.50 17.54 -21.53
CA LEU A 1 -4.72 16.24 -20.83
C LEU A 1 -3.93 16.13 -19.51
N ALA A 2 -2.65 16.52 -19.46
CA ALA A 2 -1.85 16.43 -18.22
C ALA A 2 -2.28 17.48 -17.17
N THR A 3 -2.65 18.69 -17.59
CA THR A 3 -3.10 19.79 -16.73
C THR A 3 -4.49 19.55 -16.15
N GLU A 4 -5.41 18.97 -16.92
CA GLU A 4 -6.76 18.61 -16.45
C GLU A 4 -6.71 17.52 -15.38
N GLY A 5 -5.84 16.52 -15.55
CA GLY A 5 -5.64 15.48 -14.55
C GLY A 5 -5.02 15.99 -13.23
N ALA A 6 -4.20 17.04 -13.28
CA ALA A 6 -3.65 17.67 -12.08
C ALA A 6 -4.72 18.45 -11.31
N ALA A 7 -5.52 19.28 -12.00
CA ALA A 7 -6.62 20.02 -11.38
C ALA A 7 -7.69 19.13 -10.78
N ALA A 8 -8.05 18.03 -11.46
CA ALA A 8 -9.00 17.05 -10.94
C ALA A 8 -8.48 16.33 -9.66
N ARG A 9 -7.19 15.99 -9.63
CA ARG A 9 -6.56 15.42 -8.44
C ARG A 9 -6.53 16.40 -7.26
N GLU A 10 -6.22 17.66 -7.53
CA GLU A 10 -6.19 18.69 -6.50
C GLU A 10 -7.58 18.96 -5.90
N ALA A 11 -8.61 19.02 -6.75
CA ALA A 11 -9.99 19.11 -6.31
C ALA A 11 -10.43 17.91 -5.46
N TYR A 12 -10.02 16.68 -5.84
CA TYR A 12 -10.27 15.46 -5.07
C TYR A 12 -9.61 15.51 -3.68
N TRP A 13 -8.33 15.89 -3.61
CA TRP A 13 -7.61 16.00 -2.35
C TRP A 13 -8.19 17.06 -1.44
N SER A 14 -8.55 18.23 -1.97
CA SER A 14 -9.21 19.30 -1.21
C SER A 14 -10.53 18.82 -0.61
N LYS A 15 -11.34 18.08 -1.39
CA LYS A 15 -12.60 17.50 -0.93
C LYS A 15 -12.38 16.42 0.13
N LEU A 16 -11.38 15.56 -0.03
CA LEU A 16 -11.04 14.52 0.93
C LEU A 16 -10.59 15.12 2.27
N VAL A 17 -9.69 16.11 2.24
CA VAL A 17 -9.24 16.82 3.44
C VAL A 17 -10.41 17.51 4.15
N ALA A 18 -11.29 18.18 3.40
CA ALA A 18 -12.50 18.79 3.96
C ALA A 18 -13.42 17.76 4.62
N THR A 19 -13.65 16.62 3.96
CA THR A 19 -14.49 15.53 4.50
C THR A 19 -13.93 14.93 5.77
N LEU A 20 -12.63 14.60 5.79
CA LEU A 20 -11.94 14.02 6.96
C LEU A 20 -11.94 15.01 8.14
N THR A 21 -11.78 16.29 7.85
CA THR A 21 -11.78 17.32 8.89
C THR A 21 -13.19 17.57 9.42
N TYR A 22 -14.21 17.56 8.56
CA TYR A 22 -15.61 17.64 8.98
C TYR A 22 -15.99 16.46 9.89
N GLN A 23 -15.63 15.24 9.53
CA GLN A 23 -15.86 14.04 10.36
C GLN A 23 -15.20 14.16 11.74
N ARG A 24 -13.98 14.75 11.79
CA ARG A 24 -13.23 14.91 13.03
C ARG A 24 -13.68 16.10 13.88
N THR A 25 -14.13 17.19 13.27
CA THR A 25 -14.44 18.45 13.98
C THR A 25 -15.92 18.76 14.09
N GLY A 26 -16.77 18.08 13.32
CA GLY A 26 -18.23 18.22 13.35
C GLY A 26 -18.77 19.56 12.82
N SER A 27 -17.94 20.46 12.29
CA SER A 27 -18.42 21.70 11.68
C SER A 27 -17.39 22.37 10.76
N GLU A 28 -17.87 23.02 9.69
CA GLU A 28 -17.05 23.81 8.77
C GLU A 28 -16.37 25.01 9.45
N ALA A 29 -17.02 25.60 10.45
CA ALA A 29 -16.45 26.72 11.20
C ALA A 29 -15.26 26.33 12.06
N LYS A 30 -15.24 25.09 12.60
CA LYS A 30 -14.08 24.52 13.29
C LYS A 30 -12.98 24.14 12.31
N PHE A 31 -13.34 23.73 11.08
CA PHE A 31 -12.38 23.47 10.01
C PHE A 31 -11.63 24.74 9.61
N ALA A 32 -12.33 25.85 9.37
CA ALA A 32 -11.73 27.12 9.00
C ALA A 32 -10.72 27.65 10.03
N LYS A 33 -10.90 27.30 11.32
CA LYS A 33 -10.00 27.65 12.43
C LYS A 33 -8.92 26.59 12.70
N SER A 34 -8.99 25.41 12.07
CA SER A 34 -7.98 24.38 12.21
C SER A 34 -6.76 24.69 11.36
N GLY A 35 -5.56 24.33 11.81
CA GLY A 35 -4.35 24.44 11.01
C GLY A 35 -4.39 23.64 9.69
N PHE A 36 -5.42 22.84 9.48
CA PHE A 36 -5.67 22.08 8.25
C PHE A 36 -6.34 22.90 7.15
N ALA A 37 -6.95 24.05 7.46
CA ALA A 37 -7.59 24.90 6.44
C ALA A 37 -6.59 25.36 5.36
N GLY A 38 -5.34 25.62 5.73
CA GLY A 38 -4.26 25.96 4.80
C GLY A 38 -3.85 24.79 3.88
N PHE A 39 -4.10 23.54 4.26
CA PHE A 39 -3.80 22.38 3.43
C PHE A 39 -4.81 22.16 2.30
N ALA A 40 -6.01 22.72 2.41
CA ALA A 40 -7.04 22.64 1.37
C ALA A 40 -6.83 23.67 0.26
N GLN A 41 -5.94 24.65 0.46
CA GLN A 41 -5.65 25.72 -0.50
C GLN A 41 -4.27 25.50 -1.13
N ASP A 42 -4.14 25.88 -2.41
CA ASP A 42 -2.88 26.01 -3.15
C ASP A 42 -1.98 24.75 -3.25
N GLY A 43 -2.55 23.54 -3.25
CA GLY A 43 -1.76 22.30 -3.36
C GLY A 43 -0.82 22.04 -2.16
N ALA A 44 -1.03 22.73 -1.03
CA ALA A 44 -0.17 22.61 0.16
C ALA A 44 -0.12 21.16 0.67
N PHE A 45 -1.23 20.42 0.62
CA PHE A 45 -1.28 19.01 0.99
C PHE A 45 -0.42 18.16 0.05
N ALA A 46 -0.52 18.37 -1.26
CA ALA A 46 0.29 17.64 -2.24
C ALA A 46 1.79 17.91 -2.04
N ARG A 47 2.17 19.17 -1.77
CA ARG A 47 3.56 19.53 -1.46
C ARG A 47 4.04 18.87 -0.17
N CYS A 48 3.23 18.88 0.89
CA CYS A 48 3.55 18.21 2.14
C CYS A 48 3.74 16.70 1.94
N LEU A 49 2.82 16.07 1.20
CA LEU A 49 2.92 14.64 0.88
C LEU A 49 4.17 14.30 0.09
N ALA A 50 4.51 15.12 -0.93
CA ALA A 50 5.73 14.96 -1.71
C ALA A 50 7.00 15.08 -0.85
N GLN A 51 7.03 16.02 0.11
CA GLN A 51 8.14 16.14 1.05
C GLN A 51 8.26 14.94 1.97
N VAL A 52 7.13 14.42 2.48
CA VAL A 52 7.11 13.20 3.31
C VAL A 52 7.60 12.00 2.51
N GLN A 53 7.15 11.84 1.27
CA GLN A 53 7.63 10.78 0.37
C GLN A 53 9.13 10.90 0.09
N LYS A 54 9.62 12.10 -0.20
CA LYS A 54 11.05 12.35 -0.42
C LYS A 54 11.89 12.01 0.81
N ARG A 55 11.44 12.42 2.00
CA ARG A 55 12.11 12.08 3.27
C ARG A 55 12.07 10.58 3.54
N PHE A 56 10.95 9.93 3.27
CA PHE A 56 10.84 8.48 3.37
C PHE A 56 11.83 7.79 2.42
N ALA A 57 11.81 8.12 1.12
CA ALA A 57 12.68 7.52 0.11
C ALA A 57 14.17 7.66 0.45
N ALA A 58 14.58 8.81 1.00
CA ALA A 58 15.97 9.05 1.43
C ALA A 58 16.41 8.15 2.60
N ASN A 59 15.49 7.54 3.32
CA ASN A 59 15.78 6.62 4.43
C ASN A 59 15.61 5.14 4.06
N VAL A 60 15.05 4.83 2.88
CA VAL A 60 14.93 3.45 2.42
C VAL A 60 16.30 2.93 2.01
N GLU A 61 16.69 1.78 2.53
CA GLU A 61 17.87 1.06 2.11
C GLU A 61 17.45 -0.01 1.09
N VAL A 62 18.09 0.01 -0.06
CA VAL A 62 17.89 -0.95 -1.15
C VAL A 62 19.19 -1.69 -1.44
N GLU A 63 19.06 -2.90 -1.95
CA GLU A 63 20.22 -3.69 -2.37
C GLU A 63 20.95 -3.01 -3.55
N PRO A 64 22.27 -3.23 -3.68
CA PRO A 64 23.02 -2.77 -4.85
C PRO A 64 22.37 -3.25 -6.16
N GLY A 65 22.24 -2.35 -7.12
CA GLY A 65 21.61 -2.63 -8.42
C GLY A 65 20.09 -2.43 -8.45
N VAL A 66 19.46 -2.03 -7.32
CA VAL A 66 18.05 -1.65 -7.30
C VAL A 66 17.91 -0.15 -7.53
N ALA A 67 17.30 0.23 -8.64
CA ALA A 67 16.99 1.63 -8.94
C ALA A 67 15.74 2.10 -8.20
N MET A 68 15.87 3.17 -7.42
CA MET A 68 14.75 3.86 -6.74
C MET A 68 14.02 4.77 -7.72
N ASN A 69 13.31 4.18 -8.70
CA ASN A 69 12.44 4.93 -9.61
C ASN A 69 11.15 5.41 -8.91
N GLN A 70 10.38 6.26 -9.60
CA GLN A 70 9.15 6.82 -9.04
C GLN A 70 8.14 5.73 -8.69
N ALA A 71 7.96 4.73 -9.54
CA ALA A 71 7.00 3.66 -9.32
C ALA A 71 7.32 2.85 -8.05
N LEU A 72 8.59 2.49 -7.85
CA LEU A 72 9.03 1.79 -6.64
C LEU A 72 8.85 2.66 -5.39
N THR A 73 9.26 3.92 -5.45
CA THR A 73 9.12 4.88 -4.34
C THR A 73 7.66 5.03 -3.88
N GLU A 74 6.75 5.17 -4.82
CA GLU A 74 5.31 5.27 -4.52
C GLU A 74 4.74 3.96 -3.97
N ASN A 75 5.12 2.82 -4.54
CA ASN A 75 4.70 1.51 -4.03
C ASN A 75 5.16 1.31 -2.59
N LEU A 76 6.43 1.60 -2.30
CA LEU A 76 7.03 1.49 -0.98
C LEU A 76 6.32 2.39 0.03
N PHE A 77 6.08 3.65 -0.34
CA PHE A 77 5.44 4.61 0.55
C PHE A 77 4.01 4.20 0.90
N VAL A 78 3.19 3.89 -0.13
CA VAL A 78 1.80 3.45 0.10
C VAL A 78 1.76 2.10 0.80
N GLY A 79 2.65 1.17 0.43
CA GLY A 79 2.79 -0.13 1.10
C GLY A 79 3.07 0.01 2.59
N LEU A 80 4.04 0.85 2.96
CA LEU A 80 4.35 1.12 4.36
C LEU A 80 3.15 1.72 5.10
N VAL A 81 2.50 2.74 4.54
CA VAL A 81 1.32 3.38 5.15
C VAL A 81 0.20 2.35 5.37
N CYS A 82 -0.07 1.51 4.37
CA CYS A 82 -1.10 0.48 4.48
C CYS A 82 -0.76 -0.57 5.53
N ILE A 83 0.49 -1.04 5.58
CA ILE A 83 0.95 -2.02 6.56
C ILE A 83 0.83 -1.48 7.99
N LEU A 84 1.34 -0.27 8.24
CA LEU A 84 1.30 0.34 9.57
C LEU A 84 -0.13 0.60 10.08
N ASN A 85 -1.07 0.84 9.17
CA ASN A 85 -2.46 1.09 9.51
C ASN A 85 -3.38 -0.12 9.30
N LYS A 86 -2.82 -1.29 8.94
CA LYS A 86 -3.57 -2.53 8.66
C LYS A 86 -4.65 -2.34 7.59
N LEU A 87 -4.37 -1.47 6.61
CA LEU A 87 -5.26 -1.23 5.48
C LEU A 87 -4.95 -2.24 4.38
N PRO A 88 -5.96 -2.93 3.84
CA PRO A 88 -5.75 -3.79 2.68
C PRO A 88 -5.26 -2.99 1.47
N LEU A 89 -4.28 -3.55 0.76
CA LEU A 89 -3.69 -2.92 -0.43
C LEU A 89 -3.57 -3.94 -1.56
N PHE A 90 -4.00 -3.57 -2.76
CA PHE A 90 -3.66 -4.27 -3.99
C PHE A 90 -2.72 -3.43 -4.84
N ILE A 91 -1.59 -4.03 -5.25
CA ILE A 91 -0.68 -3.47 -6.25
C ILE A 91 -0.88 -4.25 -7.55
N VAL A 92 -1.43 -3.57 -8.53
CA VAL A 92 -1.78 -4.15 -9.82
C VAL A 92 -0.91 -3.55 -10.91
N GLY A 93 -0.28 -4.38 -11.72
CA GLY A 93 0.54 -3.92 -12.84
C GLY A 93 1.22 -5.07 -13.57
N LYS A 94 1.65 -4.82 -14.79
CA LYS A 94 2.37 -5.80 -15.61
C LYS A 94 3.62 -6.36 -14.89
N PRO A 95 4.15 -7.51 -15.28
CA PRO A 95 5.46 -7.97 -14.82
C PRO A 95 6.52 -6.87 -15.00
N GLY A 96 7.50 -6.80 -14.10
CA GLY A 96 8.54 -5.76 -14.12
C GLY A 96 8.15 -4.41 -13.48
N THR A 97 6.95 -4.25 -12.93
CA THR A 97 6.53 -3.01 -12.23
C THR A 97 6.88 -2.99 -10.73
N SER A 98 7.94 -3.67 -10.34
CA SER A 98 8.52 -3.68 -8.99
C SER A 98 7.58 -4.10 -7.84
N LYS A 99 6.52 -4.86 -8.13
CA LYS A 99 5.53 -5.28 -7.12
C LYS A 99 6.15 -6.14 -6.02
N THR A 100 6.77 -7.25 -6.40
CA THR A 100 7.41 -8.19 -5.46
C THR A 100 8.61 -7.53 -4.77
N LEU A 101 9.41 -6.77 -5.53
CA LEU A 101 10.53 -5.99 -4.98
C LEU A 101 10.08 -5.01 -3.90
N THR A 102 8.89 -4.41 -4.04
CA THR A 102 8.32 -3.54 -3.00
C THR A 102 8.23 -4.25 -1.66
N MET A 103 7.73 -5.48 -1.63
CA MET A 103 7.61 -6.24 -0.39
C MET A 103 8.96 -6.68 0.17
N GLN A 104 9.92 -7.05 -0.68
CA GLN A 104 11.28 -7.38 -0.28
C GLN A 104 11.96 -6.19 0.41
N VAL A 105 11.90 -5.00 -0.20
CA VAL A 105 12.47 -3.77 0.35
C VAL A 105 11.77 -3.35 1.64
N ILE A 106 10.43 -3.45 1.74
CA ILE A 106 9.72 -3.16 2.99
C ILE A 106 10.18 -4.11 4.09
N THR A 107 10.28 -5.40 3.80
CA THR A 107 10.66 -6.42 4.79
C THR A 107 12.10 -6.23 5.28
N SER A 108 13.04 -5.87 4.40
CA SER A 108 14.43 -5.63 4.78
C SER A 108 14.62 -4.34 5.60
N ASN A 109 13.72 -3.37 5.47
CA ASN A 109 13.80 -2.10 6.21
C ASN A 109 13.00 -2.09 7.52
N LEU A 110 11.91 -2.87 7.63
CA LEU A 110 11.06 -2.93 8.83
C LEU A 110 11.45 -4.08 9.75
N LEU A 111 12.58 -3.96 10.44
CA LEU A 111 13.10 -4.94 11.39
C LEU A 111 12.98 -4.45 12.85
N GLY A 112 12.11 -3.49 13.12
CA GLY A 112 11.98 -2.87 14.44
C GLY A 112 13.29 -2.19 14.86
N GLN A 113 13.75 -2.45 16.06
CA GLN A 113 15.02 -1.88 16.57
C GLN A 113 16.27 -2.33 15.78
N GLN A 114 16.18 -3.43 15.03
CA GLN A 114 17.26 -3.94 14.19
C GLN A 114 17.26 -3.34 12.78
N SER A 115 16.33 -2.43 12.49
CA SER A 115 16.28 -1.77 11.19
C SER A 115 17.59 -1.05 10.87
N PRO A 116 18.09 -1.13 9.63
CA PRO A 116 19.37 -0.57 9.24
C PRO A 116 19.40 0.95 9.42
N ARG A 117 18.30 1.63 9.11
CA ARG A 117 18.17 3.08 9.26
C ARG A 117 17.41 3.45 10.53
N GLU A 118 17.88 4.46 11.25
CA GLU A 118 17.25 4.99 12.48
C GLU A 118 15.77 5.40 12.24
N PHE A 119 15.48 5.92 11.05
CA PHE A 119 14.12 6.29 10.66
C PHE A 119 13.13 5.12 10.85
N PHE A 120 13.52 3.91 10.49
CA PHE A 120 12.67 2.71 10.56
C PHE A 120 12.64 2.06 11.94
N ARG A 121 13.61 2.33 12.82
CA ARG A 121 13.63 1.80 14.20
C ARG A 121 12.48 2.26 15.06
N LYS A 122 11.76 3.31 14.63
CA LYS A 122 10.56 3.82 15.29
C LYS A 122 9.30 3.00 14.99
N PHE A 123 9.36 2.12 14.01
CA PHE A 123 8.25 1.26 13.60
C PHE A 123 8.48 -0.16 14.11
N PRO A 124 7.40 -0.92 14.36
CA PRO A 124 7.51 -2.33 14.71
C PRO A 124 8.14 -3.13 13.57
N ALA A 125 8.72 -4.28 13.89
CA ALA A 125 9.15 -5.24 12.89
C ALA A 125 7.95 -5.77 12.09
N ILE A 126 8.19 -6.25 10.87
CA ILE A 126 7.15 -6.91 10.06
C ILE A 126 7.41 -8.41 10.00
N HIS A 127 6.35 -9.20 10.16
CA HIS A 127 6.34 -10.63 9.85
C HIS A 127 5.42 -10.89 8.65
N VAL A 128 5.96 -11.43 7.57
CA VAL A 128 5.19 -11.68 6.34
C VAL A 128 4.82 -13.14 6.25
N VAL A 129 3.52 -13.41 6.21
CA VAL A 129 2.95 -14.71 5.86
C VAL A 129 2.61 -14.64 4.38
N GLN A 130 3.38 -15.33 3.55
CA GLN A 130 3.22 -15.31 2.09
C GLN A 130 2.44 -16.52 1.60
N TYR A 131 1.49 -16.26 0.71
CA TYR A 131 0.76 -17.28 -0.04
C TYR A 131 0.84 -16.98 -1.53
N GLN A 132 1.43 -17.95 -2.28
CA GLN A 132 1.48 -17.88 -3.73
C GLN A 132 0.16 -18.38 -4.29
N CYS A 133 -0.60 -17.49 -4.91
CA CYS A 133 -1.86 -17.82 -5.55
C CYS A 133 -1.64 -18.50 -6.91
N SER A 134 -2.57 -19.38 -7.26
CA SER A 134 -2.58 -20.12 -8.53
C SER A 134 -4.02 -20.39 -8.98
N PRO A 135 -4.24 -20.86 -10.21
CA PRO A 135 -5.57 -21.31 -10.65
C PRO A 135 -6.14 -22.48 -9.83
N MET A 136 -5.29 -23.20 -9.08
CA MET A 136 -5.69 -24.31 -8.20
C MET A 136 -5.86 -23.87 -6.73
N SER A 137 -5.76 -22.58 -6.44
CA SER A 137 -5.99 -22.08 -5.09
C SER A 137 -7.43 -22.32 -4.65
N SER A 138 -7.62 -22.64 -3.37
CA SER A 138 -8.93 -22.82 -2.74
C SER A 138 -9.21 -21.74 -1.70
N SER A 139 -10.48 -21.47 -1.43
CA SER A 139 -10.91 -20.55 -0.36
C SER A 139 -10.34 -20.97 1.00
N ASP A 140 -10.35 -22.28 1.29
CA ASP A 140 -9.84 -22.82 2.54
C ASP A 140 -8.33 -22.61 2.70
N ALA A 141 -7.56 -22.67 1.61
CA ALA A 141 -6.14 -22.41 1.65
C ALA A 141 -5.85 -20.96 2.03
N ILE A 142 -6.54 -20.01 1.40
CA ILE A 142 -6.42 -18.57 1.72
C ILE A 142 -6.88 -18.30 3.16
N GLN A 143 -8.00 -18.89 3.56
CA GLN A 143 -8.55 -18.73 4.91
C GLN A 143 -7.58 -19.24 5.97
N ARG A 144 -6.98 -20.42 5.79
CA ARG A 144 -5.98 -20.97 6.71
C ARG A 144 -4.75 -20.06 6.86
N GLN A 145 -4.25 -19.48 5.76
CA GLN A 145 -3.12 -18.56 5.83
C GLN A 145 -3.49 -17.28 6.60
N TYR A 146 -4.69 -16.74 6.35
CA TYR A 146 -5.19 -15.61 7.08
C TYR A 146 -5.32 -15.89 8.59
N GLU A 147 -5.93 -17.02 8.96
CA GLU A 147 -6.08 -17.41 10.36
C GLU A 147 -4.73 -17.64 11.05
N MET A 148 -3.76 -18.24 10.34
CA MET A 148 -2.40 -18.40 10.84
C MET A 148 -1.76 -17.04 11.11
N ALA A 149 -1.87 -16.11 10.18
CA ALA A 149 -1.36 -14.75 10.33
C ALA A 149 -2.03 -13.99 11.49
N CYS A 150 -3.34 -14.15 11.66
CA CYS A 150 -4.08 -13.56 12.79
C CYS A 150 -3.64 -14.15 14.13
N ARG A 151 -3.44 -15.48 14.21
CA ARG A 151 -2.92 -16.12 15.42
C ARG A 151 -1.51 -15.63 15.76
N TYR A 152 -0.64 -15.51 14.77
CA TYR A 152 0.70 -14.95 14.99
C TYR A 152 0.62 -13.54 15.56
N GLN A 153 -0.20 -12.65 14.94
CA GLN A 153 -0.38 -11.29 15.41
C GLN A 153 -0.92 -11.21 16.84
N ALA A 154 -1.79 -12.13 17.24
CA ALA A 154 -2.35 -12.15 18.60
C ALA A 154 -1.30 -12.39 19.69
N HIS A 155 -0.18 -13.03 19.36
CA HIS A 155 0.92 -13.34 20.30
C HIS A 155 2.13 -12.41 20.12
N ALA A 156 2.20 -11.63 19.05
CA ALA A 156 3.33 -10.75 18.72
C ALA A 156 2.99 -9.28 19.03
N HIS A 157 3.51 -8.76 20.14
CA HIS A 157 3.20 -7.38 20.58
C HIS A 157 4.01 -6.32 19.83
N ASP A 158 5.27 -6.61 19.48
CA ASP A 158 6.18 -5.65 18.84
C ASP A 158 6.40 -5.92 17.34
N THR A 159 5.54 -6.72 16.74
CA THR A 159 5.63 -7.10 15.34
C THR A 159 4.28 -6.95 14.66
N LEU A 160 4.29 -6.35 13.47
CA LEU A 160 3.12 -6.30 12.59
C LEU A 160 3.11 -7.52 11.68
N THR A 161 2.01 -8.22 11.63
CA THR A 161 1.83 -9.32 10.69
C THR A 161 1.19 -8.83 9.40
N CYS A 162 1.75 -9.25 8.28
CA CYS A 162 1.24 -8.98 6.94
C CYS A 162 0.96 -10.28 6.20
N LEU A 163 -0.25 -10.48 5.74
CA LEU A 163 -0.59 -11.52 4.78
C LEU A 163 -0.30 -11.00 3.38
N LEU A 164 0.66 -11.61 2.70
CA LEU A 164 1.01 -11.33 1.31
C LEU A 164 0.38 -12.38 0.39
N LEU A 165 -0.56 -11.97 -0.43
CA LEU A 165 -1.14 -12.78 -1.49
C LEU A 165 -0.43 -12.45 -2.79
N ASP A 166 0.53 -13.28 -3.19
CA ASP A 166 1.27 -13.08 -4.43
C ASP A 166 0.54 -13.72 -5.61
N GLU A 167 0.61 -13.07 -6.78
CA GLU A 167 -0.09 -13.50 -8.00
C GLU A 167 -1.60 -13.70 -7.79
N VAL A 168 -2.24 -12.86 -6.95
CA VAL A 168 -3.64 -13.05 -6.54
C VAL A 168 -4.62 -13.10 -7.71
N GLY A 169 -4.31 -12.44 -8.83
CA GLY A 169 -5.11 -12.50 -10.05
C GLY A 169 -5.25 -13.91 -10.64
N LEU A 170 -4.25 -14.78 -10.46
CA LEU A 170 -4.34 -16.18 -10.94
C LEU A 170 -5.47 -16.95 -10.25
N ALA A 171 -5.71 -16.70 -8.98
CA ALA A 171 -6.79 -17.34 -8.25
C ALA A 171 -8.19 -16.87 -8.68
N GLU A 172 -8.30 -15.76 -9.40
CA GLU A 172 -9.59 -15.29 -9.92
C GLU A 172 -10.14 -16.19 -11.03
N HIS A 173 -9.26 -16.89 -11.74
CA HIS A 173 -9.62 -17.86 -12.77
C HIS A 173 -9.90 -19.27 -12.24
N SER A 174 -9.77 -19.47 -10.92
CA SER A 174 -10.12 -20.76 -10.31
C SER A 174 -11.64 -20.99 -10.35
N PRO A 175 -12.09 -22.20 -10.75
CA PRO A 175 -13.52 -22.54 -10.76
C PRO A 175 -14.16 -22.48 -9.37
N ASP A 176 -13.37 -22.67 -8.30
CA ASP A 176 -13.83 -22.64 -6.91
C ASP A 176 -14.00 -21.22 -6.36
N MET A 177 -13.76 -20.20 -7.18
CA MET A 177 -13.86 -18.77 -6.80
C MET A 177 -13.24 -18.46 -5.41
N PRO A 178 -11.97 -18.84 -5.18
CA PRO A 178 -11.33 -18.79 -3.85
C PRO A 178 -11.26 -17.37 -3.28
N LEU A 179 -11.27 -16.34 -4.14
CA LEU A 179 -11.19 -14.95 -3.70
C LEU A 179 -12.50 -14.41 -3.09
N LYS A 180 -13.59 -15.20 -3.08
CA LYS A 180 -14.81 -14.80 -2.35
C LYS A 180 -14.56 -14.62 -0.85
N VAL A 181 -13.65 -15.39 -0.27
CA VAL A 181 -13.27 -15.25 1.14
C VAL A 181 -12.72 -13.86 1.47
N LEU A 182 -12.11 -13.18 0.51
CA LEU A 182 -11.58 -11.83 0.69
C LEU A 182 -12.67 -10.81 1.02
N HIS A 183 -13.94 -11.05 0.64
CA HIS A 183 -15.03 -10.13 0.96
C HIS A 183 -15.21 -9.91 2.47
N SER A 184 -15.00 -10.93 3.28
CA SER A 184 -15.04 -10.83 4.75
C SER A 184 -13.70 -10.41 5.34
N ILE A 185 -12.61 -10.96 4.82
CA ILE A 185 -11.25 -10.73 5.33
C ILE A 185 -10.82 -9.26 5.17
N LEU A 186 -11.22 -8.60 4.08
CA LEU A 186 -10.81 -7.21 3.80
C LEU A 186 -11.59 -6.16 4.61
N VAL A 187 -12.63 -6.56 5.36
CA VAL A 187 -13.40 -5.65 6.19
C VAL A 187 -12.80 -5.58 7.60
N HIS A 188 -12.07 -4.50 7.89
CA HIS A 188 -11.39 -4.27 9.17
C HIS A 188 -10.50 -5.42 9.66
N PRO A 189 -9.52 -5.84 8.87
CA PRO A 189 -8.63 -6.93 9.25
C PRO A 189 -7.76 -6.56 10.46
N PRO A 190 -7.48 -7.50 11.37
CA PRO A 190 -6.57 -7.26 12.51
C PRO A 190 -5.09 -7.24 12.11
N ILE A 191 -4.78 -7.61 10.86
CA ILE A 191 -3.44 -7.68 10.26
C ILE A 191 -3.39 -6.85 8.98
N ALA A 192 -2.18 -6.56 8.49
CA ALA A 192 -2.02 -5.99 7.15
C ALA A 192 -2.27 -7.06 6.08
N ILE A 193 -2.87 -6.66 4.95
CA ILE A 193 -3.11 -7.55 3.81
C ILE A 193 -2.63 -6.85 2.54
N ILE A 194 -1.71 -7.49 1.84
CA ILE A 194 -1.17 -7.00 0.56
C ILE A 194 -1.44 -8.04 -0.52
N GLY A 195 -2.05 -7.62 -1.60
CA GLY A 195 -2.23 -8.45 -2.79
C GLY A 195 -1.44 -7.91 -3.97
N LEU A 196 -0.66 -8.77 -4.63
CA LEU A 196 0.06 -8.45 -5.85
C LEU A 196 -0.61 -9.13 -7.04
N SER A 197 -0.90 -8.39 -8.10
CA SER A 197 -1.55 -8.92 -9.30
C SER A 197 -0.96 -8.36 -10.58
N ASN A 198 -0.90 -9.18 -11.62
CA ASN A 198 -0.49 -8.75 -12.96
C ASN A 198 -1.63 -8.07 -13.73
N TRP A 199 -2.87 -8.23 -13.31
CA TRP A 199 -4.06 -7.59 -13.88
C TRP A 199 -5.08 -7.20 -12.80
N ALA A 200 -6.03 -6.38 -13.20
CA ALA A 200 -7.07 -5.90 -12.29
C ALA A 200 -8.00 -7.04 -11.86
N LEU A 201 -8.31 -7.07 -10.57
CA LEU A 201 -9.28 -7.97 -9.97
C LEU A 201 -10.70 -7.42 -10.13
N ASP A 202 -11.69 -8.23 -9.81
CA ASP A 202 -13.09 -7.83 -9.73
C ASP A 202 -13.25 -6.55 -8.89
N PRO A 203 -13.96 -5.53 -9.40
CA PRO A 203 -14.22 -4.28 -8.69
C PRO A 203 -14.78 -4.46 -7.29
N ALA A 204 -15.60 -5.48 -7.04
CA ALA A 204 -16.17 -5.74 -5.72
C ALA A 204 -15.10 -6.05 -4.64
N LYS A 205 -13.97 -6.63 -5.02
CA LYS A 205 -12.82 -6.88 -4.15
C LYS A 205 -11.96 -5.63 -4.02
N MET A 206 -11.70 -4.97 -5.16
CA MET A 206 -10.82 -3.80 -5.20
C MET A 206 -11.39 -2.59 -4.44
N ASN A 207 -12.71 -2.43 -4.40
CA ASN A 207 -13.39 -1.36 -3.67
C ASN A 207 -13.27 -1.46 -2.13
N ARG A 208 -12.79 -2.60 -1.61
CA ARG A 208 -12.57 -2.82 -0.17
C ARG A 208 -11.11 -2.60 0.27
N ALA A 209 -10.27 -2.19 -0.65
CA ALA A 209 -8.85 -2.02 -0.41
C ALA A 209 -8.33 -0.75 -1.09
N VAL A 210 -7.21 -0.25 -0.62
CA VAL A 210 -6.42 0.71 -1.41
C VAL A 210 -5.92 -0.01 -2.65
N CYS A 211 -5.99 0.62 -3.81
CA CYS A 211 -5.56 0.02 -5.06
C CYS A 211 -4.57 0.93 -5.79
N ILE A 212 -3.36 0.44 -5.99
CA ILE A 212 -2.36 1.06 -6.87
C ILE A 212 -2.41 0.33 -8.20
N ARG A 213 -2.68 1.07 -9.27
CA ARG A 213 -2.56 0.57 -10.64
C ARG A 213 -1.31 1.12 -11.28
N ARG A 214 -0.41 0.24 -11.68
CA ARG A 214 0.81 0.58 -12.41
C ARG A 214 0.59 0.42 -13.91
N THR A 215 0.75 1.51 -14.60
CA THR A 215 0.86 1.55 -16.07
C THR A 215 2.26 1.10 -16.50
N GLU A 216 2.55 1.14 -17.77
CA GLU A 216 3.91 0.92 -18.27
C GLU A 216 4.87 1.97 -17.68
N PRO A 217 6.15 1.58 -17.43
CA PRO A 217 7.15 2.51 -16.93
C PRO A 217 7.26 3.73 -17.85
N SER A 218 7.43 4.91 -17.25
CA SER A 218 7.73 6.10 -18.03
C SER A 218 9.13 6.01 -18.66
N PRO A 219 9.43 6.76 -19.74
CA PRO A 219 10.78 6.82 -20.29
C PRO A 219 11.84 7.16 -19.22
N LEU A 220 11.50 8.07 -18.31
CA LEU A 220 12.35 8.46 -17.19
C LEU A 220 12.59 7.30 -16.21
N ASP A 221 11.57 6.49 -15.90
CA ASP A 221 11.72 5.31 -15.05
C ASP A 221 12.64 4.26 -15.70
N ILE A 222 12.54 4.12 -17.03
CA ILE A 222 13.40 3.20 -17.79
C ILE A 222 14.86 3.67 -17.75
N GLU A 223 15.11 4.95 -17.99
CA GLU A 223 16.45 5.54 -17.90
C GLU A 223 17.08 5.37 -16.52
N LEU A 224 16.33 5.66 -15.46
CA LEU A 224 16.78 5.49 -14.08
C LEU A 224 17.05 4.01 -13.71
N THR A 225 16.39 3.08 -14.38
CA THR A 225 16.58 1.64 -14.12
C THR A 225 17.77 1.09 -14.93
N ALA A 226 18.16 1.74 -16.01
CA ALA A 226 19.26 1.33 -16.89
C ALA A 226 20.63 1.89 -16.48
N ALA A 227 20.67 2.88 -15.59
CA ALA A 227 21.87 3.53 -15.06
C ALA A 227 22.41 2.79 -13.82
#